data_0da7e788b433a3114d1995ae86f34eb7
#
_entry.id   0da7e788b433a3114d1995ae86f34eb7
#
_cell.length_a   1.000
_cell.length_b   1.000
_cell.length_c   1.000
_cell.angle_alpha   90.00
_cell.angle_beta   90.00
_cell.angle_gamma   90.00
#
_symmetry.space_group_name_H-M   'P 1'
#
loop_
_entity.id
_entity.type
_entity.pdbx_description
1 polymer ?
#
loop_
_entity_poly.entity_id
_entity_poly.type
_entity_poly.pdbx_seq_one_letter_code
_entity_poly.pdbx_strand_id
1 'polypeptide(L)'
;MIIGFDKMAIGLIKQLYQKSVAEQSDHTPYLFVIQTSGSVDSARHELLSKLDASIDHRTIILHGGRDSREDLEKLHLPDCKEIFLLGEENETDHDSINIECAALINRILREKNAIGKEPRDIEELRMLVAQIQGRCKKCNVLFEAQSTFAVFQRYDIESIFQLPKRTEKQWLVHFQKKYKDGAENEELLKLMLTFNRLSERLIDFLPFNFYETWAEKVLVRGLYTPHDKGSEVIRYVPIDGDGIGYDSNRYVHLVIVGMTSMGIAMGVKAAHIAHYPNFLRDRSKRTRISFIDMNADTEFDRLRGRYDSLFDMCDYRVIDTVEPAKSYANPNTDDKFTDIEFEFIKGSVESRPIQELLQHWAEEEDGRLLTIAICFEIPQKSIATALYMPRLVYEKAHSILVRQNVSCSTIELIRKAHQYGKLRAFGMLDECYDIDDDCMKRVRRINFIYHKITPEQPFPQTLDDIEARALWEELSTVHRWSNVYNAHSIPSKRRSFGKSEPENLDEDTALIEMMAEVEHNRWNMEKLIMGYRPTTPGEDEEIQRLGKERKRKIERESFAHTYIKPYEALSESVRDYDRLIMKYLWRV
;
A
#
# COMPACT_ATOMS: atom_id res chain seq x y z
N MET A 1 -15.36 15.87 6.00
CA MET A 1 -16.58 15.06 6.23
C MET A 1 -16.15 13.68 6.65
N ILE A 2 -16.68 13.18 7.77
CA ILE A 2 -16.41 11.80 8.27
C ILE A 2 -17.78 11.12 8.38
N ILE A 3 -17.93 9.98 7.74
CA ILE A 3 -19.17 9.22 7.67
C ILE A 3 -18.91 7.84 8.27
N GLY A 4 -19.57 7.55 9.37
CA GLY A 4 -19.26 6.46 10.31
C GLY A 4 -18.37 6.95 11.46
N PHE A 5 -18.65 6.44 12.68
CA PHE A 5 -17.91 6.80 13.89
C PHE A 5 -17.43 5.55 14.61
N ASP A 6 -16.16 5.28 14.46
CA ASP A 6 -15.44 4.21 15.13
C ASP A 6 -14.27 4.75 15.97
N LYS A 7 -13.49 3.86 16.57
CA LYS A 7 -12.31 4.23 17.37
C LYS A 7 -11.22 4.97 16.60
N MET A 8 -11.20 4.85 15.26
CA MET A 8 -10.22 5.52 14.40
C MET A 8 -10.60 6.97 14.12
N ALA A 9 -11.91 7.31 14.17
CA ALA A 9 -12.41 8.64 13.84
C ALA A 9 -11.72 9.75 14.66
N ILE A 10 -11.48 9.49 15.95
CA ILE A 10 -10.86 10.45 16.87
C ILE A 10 -9.41 10.75 16.49
N GLY A 11 -8.64 9.70 16.21
CA GLY A 11 -7.26 9.84 15.75
C GLY A 11 -7.17 10.57 14.42
N LEU A 12 -8.07 10.24 13.49
CA LEU A 12 -8.16 10.91 12.20
C LEU A 12 -8.46 12.42 12.35
N ILE A 13 -9.43 12.79 13.19
CA ILE A 13 -9.76 14.19 13.45
C ILE A 13 -8.56 14.94 14.01
N LYS A 14 -7.87 14.35 14.99
CA LYS A 14 -6.67 14.95 15.60
C LYS A 14 -5.57 15.19 14.56
N GLN A 15 -5.28 14.19 13.72
CA GLN A 15 -4.26 14.31 12.68
C GLN A 15 -4.63 15.36 11.62
N LEU A 16 -5.88 15.34 11.13
CA LEU A 16 -6.37 16.33 10.17
C LEU A 16 -6.38 17.76 10.73
N TYR A 17 -6.71 17.92 12.01
CA TYR A 17 -6.64 19.22 12.68
C TYR A 17 -5.19 19.72 12.73
N GLN A 18 -4.26 18.89 13.19
CA GLN A 18 -2.83 19.23 13.25
C GLN A 18 -2.30 19.63 11.87
N LYS A 19 -2.64 18.86 10.82
CA LYS A 19 -2.30 19.19 9.44
C LYS A 19 -2.89 20.54 9.02
N SER A 20 -4.15 20.78 9.32
CA SER A 20 -4.83 22.04 8.94
C SER A 20 -4.20 23.27 9.59
N VAL A 21 -3.69 23.13 10.80
CA VAL A 21 -2.96 24.20 11.51
C VAL A 21 -1.57 24.42 10.90
N ALA A 22 -0.89 23.35 10.50
CA ALA A 22 0.46 23.44 9.93
C ALA A 22 0.48 24.00 8.50
N GLU A 23 -0.52 23.71 7.68
CA GLU A 23 -0.61 24.12 6.27
C GLU A 23 -1.03 25.59 6.06
N GLN A 24 -1.65 26.22 7.06
CA GLN A 24 -2.24 27.55 6.89
C GLN A 24 -1.44 28.65 7.57
N SER A 25 -0.74 29.44 6.79
CA SER A 25 -0.16 30.72 7.24
C SER A 25 -1.25 31.78 7.58
N ASP A 26 -2.50 31.55 7.21
CA ASP A 26 -3.56 32.57 7.27
C ASP A 26 -4.93 31.97 7.59
N HIS A 27 -5.18 31.21 8.68
CA HIS A 27 -6.34 31.01 9.05
C HIS A 27 -7.12 30.04 9.77
N THR A 28 -8.21 29.64 9.35
CA THR A 28 -9.25 28.89 10.07
C THR A 28 -9.02 27.39 9.92
N PRO A 29 -8.75 26.66 11.01
CA PRO A 29 -8.69 25.19 10.99
C PRO A 29 -9.99 24.60 10.45
N TYR A 30 -9.92 23.37 9.92
CA TYR A 30 -11.08 22.69 9.32
C TYR A 30 -12.27 22.59 10.27
N LEU A 31 -13.46 22.64 9.69
CA LEU A 31 -14.70 22.23 10.34
C LEU A 31 -14.89 20.72 10.07
N PHE A 32 -15.10 19.95 11.11
CA PHE A 32 -15.39 18.52 11.02
C PHE A 32 -16.90 18.29 11.11
N VAL A 33 -17.45 17.60 10.14
CA VAL A 33 -18.84 17.13 10.18
C VAL A 33 -18.78 15.61 10.22
N ILE A 34 -19.34 15.03 11.26
CA ILE A 34 -19.36 13.59 11.52
C ILE A 34 -20.80 13.13 11.40
N GLN A 35 -21.03 12.04 10.67
CA GLN A 35 -22.29 11.33 10.65
C GLN A 35 -22.12 9.97 11.32
N THR A 36 -23.03 9.60 12.19
CA THR A 36 -23.07 8.27 12.83
C THR A 36 -24.50 7.74 12.89
N SER A 37 -24.66 6.45 12.71
CA SER A 37 -25.93 5.75 12.95
C SER A 37 -26.14 5.43 14.44
N GLY A 38 -25.08 5.57 15.24
CA GLY A 38 -25.10 5.38 16.68
C GLY A 38 -25.62 6.60 17.44
N SER A 39 -25.41 6.60 18.77
CA SER A 39 -25.80 7.70 19.64
C SER A 39 -24.88 8.91 19.46
N VAL A 40 -25.45 10.04 19.07
CA VAL A 40 -24.74 11.33 18.98
C VAL A 40 -24.16 11.75 20.33
N ASP A 41 -24.88 11.51 21.43
CA ASP A 41 -24.42 11.85 22.77
C ASP A 41 -23.22 11.01 23.19
N SER A 42 -23.23 9.72 22.87
CA SER A 42 -22.09 8.83 23.13
C SER A 42 -20.86 9.26 22.32
N ALA A 43 -21.03 9.54 21.03
CA ALA A 43 -19.96 10.02 20.17
C ALA A 43 -19.40 11.36 20.67
N ARG A 44 -20.28 12.29 21.08
CA ARG A 44 -19.88 13.58 21.66
C ARG A 44 -19.10 13.39 22.96
N HIS A 45 -19.57 12.51 23.86
CA HIS A 45 -18.87 12.23 25.11
C HIS A 45 -17.48 11.64 24.87
N GLU A 46 -17.37 10.73 23.92
CA GLU A 46 -16.08 10.14 23.56
C GLU A 46 -15.10 11.17 22.97
N LEU A 47 -15.58 12.05 22.08
CA LEU A 47 -14.78 13.14 21.54
C LEU A 47 -14.28 14.08 22.63
N LEU A 48 -15.18 14.54 23.52
CA LEU A 48 -14.84 15.44 24.64
C LEU A 48 -13.80 14.83 25.60
N SER A 49 -13.82 13.52 25.75
CA SER A 49 -12.86 12.83 26.64
C SER A 49 -11.44 12.71 26.05
N LYS A 50 -11.26 12.85 24.73
CA LYS A 50 -10.01 12.55 24.03
C LYS A 50 -9.46 13.68 23.18
N LEU A 51 -10.28 14.70 22.85
CA LEU A 51 -9.86 15.84 22.03
C LEU A 51 -9.81 17.12 22.83
N ASP A 52 -8.92 18.04 22.42
CA ASP A 52 -8.86 19.37 22.98
C ASP A 52 -10.12 20.20 22.65
N ALA A 53 -10.49 21.11 23.55
CA ALA A 53 -11.65 21.98 23.37
C ALA A 53 -11.64 22.77 22.06
N SER A 54 -10.46 23.13 21.56
CA SER A 54 -10.30 23.82 20.26
C SER A 54 -10.78 22.98 19.08
N ILE A 55 -10.65 21.67 19.15
CA ILE A 55 -11.11 20.72 18.12
C ILE A 55 -12.60 20.46 18.29
N ASP A 56 -13.06 20.28 19.54
CA ASP A 56 -14.48 20.05 19.83
C ASP A 56 -15.39 21.17 19.31
N HIS A 57 -15.02 22.43 19.52
CA HIS A 57 -15.77 23.60 19.02
C HIS A 57 -15.90 23.65 17.50
N ARG A 58 -15.11 22.84 16.77
CA ARG A 58 -15.13 22.73 15.30
C ARG A 58 -15.71 21.42 14.82
N THR A 59 -16.40 20.68 15.68
CA THR A 59 -16.93 19.37 15.37
C THR A 59 -18.45 19.36 15.50
N ILE A 60 -19.13 19.05 14.41
CA ILE A 60 -20.58 18.86 14.35
C ILE A 60 -20.84 17.37 14.19
N ILE A 61 -21.70 16.82 15.00
CA ILE A 61 -22.13 15.42 14.93
C ILE A 61 -23.60 15.37 14.54
N LEU A 62 -23.90 14.59 13.51
CA LEU A 62 -25.24 14.38 12.96
C LEU A 62 -25.59 12.89 13.08
N HIS A 63 -26.86 12.62 13.40
CA HIS A 63 -27.38 11.26 13.32
C HIS A 63 -27.82 10.95 11.90
N GLY A 64 -27.45 9.76 11.39
CA GLY A 64 -27.87 9.30 10.06
C GLY A 64 -27.15 8.04 9.61
N GLY A 65 -27.77 7.29 8.71
CA GLY A 65 -27.23 6.06 8.14
C GLY A 65 -26.37 6.31 6.90
N ARG A 66 -25.30 5.54 6.76
CA ARG A 66 -24.41 5.58 5.58
C ARG A 66 -25.07 5.02 4.33
N ASP A 67 -26.03 4.16 4.48
CA ASP A 67 -26.86 3.54 3.43
C ASP A 67 -28.11 4.35 3.10
N SER A 68 -28.39 5.40 3.87
CA SER A 68 -29.54 6.27 3.70
C SER A 68 -29.24 7.46 2.77
N ARG A 69 -29.82 7.44 1.59
CA ARG A 69 -29.70 8.58 0.65
C ARG A 69 -30.17 9.89 1.26
N GLU A 70 -31.32 9.88 1.96
CA GLU A 70 -31.91 11.07 2.57
C GLU A 70 -30.96 11.70 3.61
N ASP A 71 -30.28 10.88 4.41
CA ASP A 71 -29.35 11.36 5.42
C ASP A 71 -28.06 11.88 4.80
N LEU A 72 -27.55 11.25 3.73
CA LEU A 72 -26.38 11.72 3.00
C LEU A 72 -26.65 13.05 2.28
N GLU A 73 -27.87 13.29 1.78
CA GLU A 73 -28.24 14.55 1.14
C GLU A 73 -28.24 15.75 2.10
N LYS A 74 -28.42 15.51 3.41
CA LYS A 74 -28.35 16.54 4.47
C LYS A 74 -26.93 17.02 4.76
N LEU A 75 -25.89 16.26 4.33
CA LEU A 75 -24.50 16.52 4.67
C LEU A 75 -23.82 17.62 3.84
N HIS A 76 -24.49 18.26 2.90
CA HIS A 76 -23.88 19.28 2.02
C HIS A 76 -22.60 18.80 1.33
N LEU A 77 -22.59 17.57 0.79
CA LEU A 77 -21.44 16.91 0.19
C LEU A 77 -20.69 17.74 -0.87
N PRO A 78 -21.34 18.58 -1.73
CA PRO A 78 -20.62 19.42 -2.67
C PRO A 78 -19.65 20.42 -2.03
N ASP A 79 -19.92 20.85 -0.80
CA ASP A 79 -19.15 21.88 -0.11
C ASP A 79 -17.99 21.31 0.71
N CYS A 80 -17.92 19.97 0.88
CA CYS A 80 -16.85 19.37 1.63
C CYS A 80 -15.51 19.37 0.85
N LYS A 81 -14.39 19.50 1.57
CA LYS A 81 -13.04 19.40 1.00
C LYS A 81 -12.69 17.94 0.71
N GLU A 82 -12.97 17.03 1.65
CA GLU A 82 -12.59 15.63 1.63
C GLU A 82 -13.60 14.79 2.41
N ILE A 83 -13.80 13.55 2.00
CA ILE A 83 -14.74 12.61 2.59
C ILE A 83 -13.95 11.40 3.11
N PHE A 84 -14.27 10.95 4.32
CA PHE A 84 -13.76 9.73 4.91
C PHE A 84 -14.95 8.83 5.25
N LEU A 85 -15.00 7.66 4.65
CA LEU A 85 -15.95 6.61 5.00
C LEU A 85 -15.23 5.66 5.95
N LEU A 86 -15.62 5.70 7.21
CA LEU A 86 -15.17 4.81 8.26
C LEU A 86 -16.23 3.74 8.50
N GLY A 87 -16.20 3.05 9.60
CA GLY A 87 -17.22 2.12 10.05
C GLY A 87 -17.97 2.62 11.25
N GLU A 88 -18.92 1.83 11.70
CA GLU A 88 -19.55 1.99 13.00
C GLU A 88 -19.05 0.90 13.94
N GLU A 89 -18.97 1.18 15.23
CA GLU A 89 -18.51 0.20 16.22
C GLU A 89 -19.45 -1.02 16.23
N ASN A 90 -18.88 -2.23 16.15
CA ASN A 90 -19.59 -3.51 16.13
C ASN A 90 -20.42 -3.83 14.87
N GLU A 91 -20.14 -3.19 13.76
CA GLU A 91 -20.77 -3.51 12.48
C GLU A 91 -20.16 -4.78 11.86
N THR A 92 -21.01 -5.62 11.26
CA THR A 92 -20.60 -6.92 10.71
C THR A 92 -20.36 -6.90 9.19
N ASP A 93 -20.93 -5.94 8.47
CA ASP A 93 -20.84 -5.82 7.00
C ASP A 93 -20.26 -4.46 6.57
N HIS A 94 -19.21 -4.09 7.24
CA HIS A 94 -18.54 -2.82 7.14
C HIS A 94 -18.13 -2.44 5.70
N ASP A 95 -17.46 -3.36 5.01
CA ASP A 95 -16.88 -3.10 3.68
C ASP A 95 -17.96 -2.89 2.63
N SER A 96 -19.01 -3.73 2.63
CA SER A 96 -20.13 -3.62 1.68
C SER A 96 -20.88 -2.30 1.85
N ILE A 97 -21.16 -1.90 3.09
CA ILE A 97 -21.86 -0.65 3.39
C ILE A 97 -21.01 0.55 2.97
N ASN A 98 -19.70 0.52 3.17
CA ASN A 98 -18.81 1.58 2.72
C ASN A 98 -18.77 1.72 1.20
N ILE A 99 -18.79 0.60 0.46
CA ILE A 99 -18.85 0.60 -1.00
C ILE A 99 -20.17 1.22 -1.49
N GLU A 100 -21.29 0.78 -0.92
CA GLU A 100 -22.62 1.31 -1.25
C GLU A 100 -22.73 2.80 -0.92
N CYS A 101 -22.21 3.23 0.24
CA CYS A 101 -22.15 4.62 0.63
C CYS A 101 -21.36 5.46 -0.40
N ALA A 102 -20.19 5.00 -0.81
CA ALA A 102 -19.40 5.67 -1.85
C ALA A 102 -20.17 5.81 -3.17
N ALA A 103 -20.89 4.76 -3.59
CA ALA A 103 -21.71 4.77 -4.78
C ALA A 103 -22.89 5.78 -4.65
N LEU A 104 -23.55 5.82 -3.50
CA LEU A 104 -24.61 6.80 -3.21
C LEU A 104 -24.10 8.23 -3.23
N ILE A 105 -22.97 8.49 -2.59
CA ILE A 105 -22.31 9.81 -2.59
C ILE A 105 -22.01 10.25 -4.02
N ASN A 106 -21.42 9.38 -4.83
CA ASN A 106 -21.16 9.69 -6.24
C ASN A 106 -22.44 10.04 -6.99
N ARG A 107 -23.52 9.29 -6.78
CA ARG A 107 -24.83 9.56 -7.40
C ARG A 107 -25.40 10.90 -6.97
N ILE A 108 -25.38 11.22 -5.68
CA ILE A 108 -25.86 12.50 -5.15
C ILE A 108 -25.05 13.67 -5.72
N LEU A 109 -23.74 13.56 -5.76
CA LEU A 109 -22.87 14.60 -6.33
C LEU A 109 -23.14 14.80 -7.83
N ARG A 110 -23.35 13.73 -8.60
CA ARG A 110 -23.72 13.81 -10.02
C ARG A 110 -25.03 14.54 -10.22
N GLU A 111 -26.06 14.21 -9.48
CA GLU A 111 -27.39 14.83 -9.60
C GLU A 111 -27.36 16.31 -9.24
N LYS A 112 -26.64 16.68 -8.16
CA LYS A 112 -26.49 18.09 -7.75
C LYS A 112 -25.58 18.92 -8.68
N ASN A 113 -24.67 18.25 -9.39
CA ASN A 113 -23.72 18.88 -10.32
C ASN A 113 -24.03 18.54 -11.79
N ALA A 114 -25.27 18.14 -12.10
CA ALA A 114 -25.66 17.77 -13.44
C ALA A 114 -25.22 18.82 -14.47
N ILE A 115 -24.38 18.37 -15.42
CA ILE A 115 -23.95 19.19 -16.54
C ILE A 115 -25.08 19.16 -17.55
N GLY A 116 -25.85 20.22 -17.57
CA GLY A 116 -27.14 20.26 -18.28
C GLY A 116 -27.07 20.26 -19.80
N LYS A 117 -25.87 20.35 -20.40
CA LYS A 117 -25.70 20.34 -21.86
C LYS A 117 -24.36 19.73 -22.26
N GLU A 118 -24.39 18.98 -23.38
CA GLU A 118 -23.15 18.57 -24.05
C GLU A 118 -22.40 19.81 -24.59
N PRO A 119 -21.05 19.84 -24.46
CA PRO A 119 -20.25 20.97 -24.93
C PRO A 119 -20.46 21.22 -26.43
N ARG A 120 -20.43 22.49 -26.83
CA ARG A 120 -20.64 22.91 -28.22
C ARG A 120 -19.36 22.89 -29.04
N ASP A 121 -18.24 23.21 -28.38
CA ASP A 121 -16.92 23.31 -28.98
C ASP A 121 -15.81 22.89 -28.02
N ILE A 122 -14.57 22.90 -28.48
CA ILE A 122 -13.40 22.45 -27.72
C ILE A 122 -13.11 23.35 -26.50
N GLU A 123 -13.36 24.65 -26.59
CA GLU A 123 -13.11 25.58 -25.49
C GLU A 123 -14.12 25.38 -24.37
N GLU A 124 -15.41 25.20 -24.73
CA GLU A 124 -16.44 24.85 -23.75
C GLU A 124 -16.13 23.49 -23.10
N LEU A 125 -15.62 22.51 -23.87
CA LEU A 125 -15.19 21.22 -23.34
C LEU A 125 -14.03 21.35 -22.33
N ARG A 126 -13.00 22.17 -22.64
CA ARG A 126 -11.89 22.45 -21.72
C ARG A 126 -12.38 23.10 -20.41
N MET A 127 -13.26 24.11 -20.53
CA MET A 127 -13.82 24.75 -19.36
C MET A 127 -14.64 23.79 -18.49
N LEU A 128 -15.45 22.93 -19.11
CA LEU A 128 -16.24 21.93 -18.40
C LEU A 128 -15.38 20.88 -17.72
N VAL A 129 -14.34 20.38 -18.38
CA VAL A 129 -13.37 19.45 -17.78
C VAL A 129 -12.73 20.06 -16.54
N ALA A 130 -12.21 21.29 -16.65
CA ALA A 130 -11.60 22.00 -15.52
C ALA A 130 -12.60 22.23 -14.36
N GLN A 131 -13.83 22.59 -14.70
CA GLN A 131 -14.90 22.80 -13.72
C GLN A 131 -15.27 21.51 -12.98
N ILE A 132 -15.37 20.37 -13.69
CA ILE A 132 -15.70 19.08 -13.09
C ILE A 132 -14.54 18.58 -12.24
N GLN A 133 -13.29 18.71 -12.71
CA GLN A 133 -12.11 18.35 -11.93
C GLN A 133 -12.07 19.07 -10.57
N GLY A 134 -12.41 20.36 -10.54
CA GLY A 134 -12.53 21.14 -9.30
C GLY A 134 -13.66 20.69 -8.37
N ARG A 135 -14.66 19.95 -8.88
CA ARG A 135 -15.79 19.42 -8.10
C ARG A 135 -15.59 17.98 -7.62
N CYS A 136 -14.64 17.25 -8.19
CA CYS A 136 -14.33 15.89 -7.77
C CYS A 136 -13.82 15.88 -6.31
N LYS A 137 -14.43 15.05 -5.47
CA LYS A 137 -14.10 14.94 -4.04
C LYS A 137 -13.23 13.74 -3.76
N LYS A 138 -12.14 13.94 -3.01
CA LYS A 138 -11.40 12.80 -2.44
C LYS A 138 -12.31 12.07 -1.48
N CYS A 139 -12.46 10.76 -1.67
CA CYS A 139 -13.28 9.90 -0.85
C CYS A 139 -12.42 8.73 -0.36
N ASN A 140 -11.94 8.85 0.88
CA ASN A 140 -11.12 7.83 1.54
C ASN A 140 -12.04 6.78 2.14
N VAL A 141 -11.90 5.53 1.73
CA VAL A 141 -12.81 4.45 2.09
C VAL A 141 -12.06 3.39 2.86
N LEU A 142 -12.41 3.21 4.13
CA LEU A 142 -11.84 2.17 4.98
C LEU A 142 -12.38 0.81 4.59
N PHE A 143 -11.49 -0.15 4.46
CA PHE A 143 -11.75 -1.57 4.36
C PHE A 143 -11.18 -2.28 5.58
N GLU A 144 -11.97 -3.05 6.28
CA GLU A 144 -11.52 -3.88 7.40
C GLU A 144 -10.88 -5.18 6.91
N ALA A 145 -11.52 -5.84 5.95
CA ALA A 145 -11.02 -7.09 5.41
C ALA A 145 -9.93 -6.87 4.36
N GLN A 146 -8.73 -7.39 4.61
CA GLN A 146 -7.63 -7.37 3.63
C GLN A 146 -7.99 -8.06 2.32
N SER A 147 -8.84 -9.09 2.35
CA SER A 147 -9.32 -9.77 1.14
C SER A 147 -10.17 -8.86 0.26
N THR A 148 -11.07 -8.09 0.86
CA THR A 148 -11.89 -7.10 0.14
C THR A 148 -11.01 -5.99 -0.40
N PHE A 149 -10.11 -5.45 0.42
CA PHE A 149 -9.14 -4.43 0.00
C PHE A 149 -8.31 -4.91 -1.21
N ALA A 150 -7.81 -6.15 -1.20
CA ALA A 150 -7.04 -6.72 -2.31
C ALA A 150 -7.85 -6.80 -3.62
N VAL A 151 -9.17 -6.98 -3.57
CA VAL A 151 -10.03 -6.93 -4.76
C VAL A 151 -9.98 -5.55 -5.41
N PHE A 152 -10.01 -4.48 -4.59
CA PHE A 152 -9.94 -3.10 -5.09
C PHE A 152 -8.56 -2.69 -5.59
N GLN A 153 -7.54 -3.47 -5.32
CA GLN A 153 -6.21 -3.29 -5.90
C GLN A 153 -6.08 -3.93 -7.29
N ARG A 154 -6.98 -4.86 -7.64
CA ARG A 154 -6.92 -5.65 -8.88
C ARG A 154 -7.93 -5.23 -9.94
N TYR A 155 -9.11 -4.80 -9.51
CA TYR A 155 -10.21 -4.49 -10.41
C TYR A 155 -10.42 -2.99 -10.55
N ASP A 156 -10.72 -2.54 -11.76
CA ASP A 156 -11.05 -1.14 -12.00
C ASP A 156 -12.35 -0.77 -11.30
N ILE A 157 -12.28 0.30 -10.54
CA ILE A 157 -13.37 0.82 -9.70
C ILE A 157 -14.60 1.23 -10.55
N GLU A 158 -14.42 1.49 -11.82
CA GLU A 158 -15.50 1.85 -12.74
C GLU A 158 -16.63 0.82 -12.77
N SER A 159 -16.31 -0.45 -12.52
CA SER A 159 -17.32 -1.51 -12.43
C SER A 159 -18.23 -1.35 -11.20
N ILE A 160 -17.76 -0.74 -10.11
CA ILE A 160 -18.54 -0.55 -8.87
C ILE A 160 -19.61 0.52 -9.04
N PHE A 161 -19.29 1.56 -9.81
CA PHE A 161 -20.23 2.66 -10.05
C PHE A 161 -21.21 2.38 -11.20
N GLN A 162 -21.20 1.17 -11.78
CA GLN A 162 -22.07 0.75 -12.89
C GLN A 162 -22.08 1.79 -14.03
N LEU A 163 -20.92 2.35 -14.35
CA LEU A 163 -20.80 3.32 -15.41
C LEU A 163 -21.17 2.67 -16.74
N PRO A 164 -21.99 3.30 -17.58
CA PRO A 164 -22.30 2.79 -18.90
C PRO A 164 -20.99 2.65 -19.69
N LYS A 165 -20.61 1.42 -19.99
CA LYS A 165 -19.41 1.09 -20.78
C LYS A 165 -19.62 1.50 -22.24
N ARG A 166 -19.58 2.79 -22.53
CA ARG A 166 -19.30 3.19 -23.90
C ARG A 166 -17.81 2.94 -24.12
N THR A 167 -17.49 2.05 -25.04
CA THR A 167 -16.12 1.81 -25.43
C THR A 167 -15.54 3.09 -26.03
N GLU A 168 -14.24 3.29 -25.91
CA GLU A 168 -13.50 4.37 -26.57
C GLU A 168 -13.94 4.54 -28.05
N LYS A 169 -14.11 3.43 -28.75
CA LYS A 169 -14.60 3.39 -30.14
C LYS A 169 -16.01 3.93 -30.31
N GLN A 170 -16.91 3.69 -29.37
CA GLN A 170 -18.31 4.22 -29.43
C GLN A 170 -18.34 5.71 -29.14
N TRP A 171 -17.47 6.20 -28.26
CA TRP A 171 -17.30 7.63 -28.02
C TRP A 171 -16.66 8.32 -29.22
N LEU A 172 -15.61 7.77 -29.80
CA LEU A 172 -14.98 8.27 -31.04
C LEU A 172 -16.03 8.44 -32.16
N VAL A 173 -16.86 7.41 -32.40
CA VAL A 173 -17.93 7.49 -33.43
C VAL A 173 -18.96 8.54 -33.11
N HIS A 174 -19.37 8.68 -31.84
CA HIS A 174 -20.34 9.71 -31.43
C HIS A 174 -19.80 11.12 -31.67
N PHE A 175 -18.56 11.37 -31.30
CA PHE A 175 -17.94 12.67 -31.41
C PHE A 175 -17.47 13.01 -32.84
N GLN A 176 -16.99 12.04 -33.59
CA GLN A 176 -16.69 12.23 -35.03
C GLN A 176 -17.89 12.73 -35.83
N LYS A 177 -19.11 12.29 -35.43
CA LYS A 177 -20.35 12.82 -36.01
C LYS A 177 -20.64 14.25 -35.63
N LYS A 178 -20.21 14.69 -34.45
CA LYS A 178 -20.57 16.00 -33.87
C LYS A 178 -19.54 17.08 -34.15
N TYR A 179 -18.25 16.72 -34.16
CA TYR A 179 -17.12 17.65 -34.32
C TYR A 179 -16.32 17.28 -35.57
N LYS A 180 -16.88 17.61 -36.74
CA LYS A 180 -16.34 17.18 -38.04
C LYS A 180 -14.90 17.60 -38.34
N ASP A 181 -14.43 18.72 -37.76
CA ASP A 181 -13.11 19.29 -38.06
C ASP A 181 -12.03 18.97 -37.00
N GLY A 182 -12.36 18.27 -35.93
CA GLY A 182 -11.44 18.01 -34.82
C GLY A 182 -11.14 16.53 -34.57
N ALA A 183 -11.69 15.61 -35.37
CA ALA A 183 -11.65 14.17 -35.10
C ALA A 183 -10.26 13.52 -35.25
N GLU A 184 -9.30 14.23 -35.88
CA GLU A 184 -7.90 13.78 -36.01
C GLU A 184 -7.00 14.33 -34.90
N ASN A 185 -7.53 15.17 -33.99
CA ASN A 185 -6.73 15.78 -32.96
C ASN A 185 -6.70 14.90 -31.70
N GLU A 186 -5.52 14.38 -31.35
CA GLU A 186 -5.28 13.53 -30.17
C GLU A 186 -5.65 14.26 -28.87
N GLU A 187 -5.46 15.57 -28.79
CA GLU A 187 -5.82 16.39 -27.63
C GLU A 187 -7.33 16.43 -27.43
N LEU A 188 -8.09 16.61 -28.50
CA LEU A 188 -9.57 16.61 -28.44
C LEU A 188 -10.06 15.27 -27.93
N LEU A 189 -9.53 14.15 -28.44
CA LEU A 189 -9.90 12.82 -28.00
C LEU A 189 -9.61 12.62 -26.51
N LYS A 190 -8.44 13.01 -26.03
CA LYS A 190 -8.08 12.94 -24.61
C LYS A 190 -9.03 13.77 -23.73
N LEU A 191 -9.33 14.99 -24.14
CA LEU A 191 -10.30 15.85 -23.43
C LEU A 191 -11.68 15.23 -23.33
N MET A 192 -12.15 14.60 -24.38
CA MET A 192 -13.45 13.95 -24.46
C MET A 192 -13.55 12.72 -23.57
N LEU A 193 -12.53 11.88 -23.60
CA LEU A 193 -12.43 10.70 -22.71
C LEU A 193 -12.40 11.15 -21.25
N THR A 194 -11.65 12.20 -20.95
CA THR A 194 -11.58 12.80 -19.62
C THR A 194 -12.92 13.37 -19.19
N PHE A 195 -13.61 14.13 -20.05
CA PHE A 195 -14.94 14.66 -19.78
C PHE A 195 -15.95 13.55 -19.49
N ASN A 196 -15.97 12.50 -20.31
CA ASN A 196 -16.85 11.36 -20.10
C ASN A 196 -16.60 10.70 -18.74
N ARG A 197 -15.33 10.41 -18.42
CA ARG A 197 -14.96 9.80 -17.15
C ARG A 197 -15.36 10.65 -15.96
N LEU A 198 -15.06 11.94 -15.99
CA LEU A 198 -15.34 12.86 -14.90
C LEU A 198 -16.83 13.16 -14.74
N SER A 199 -17.60 13.24 -15.83
CA SER A 199 -19.05 13.48 -15.75
C SER A 199 -19.80 12.34 -15.06
N GLU A 200 -19.23 11.12 -15.08
CA GLU A 200 -19.80 9.94 -14.44
C GLU A 200 -19.24 9.70 -13.03
N ARG A 201 -18.05 10.24 -12.71
CA ARG A 201 -17.35 9.99 -11.46
C ARG A 201 -16.90 11.28 -10.79
N LEU A 202 -17.67 11.72 -9.80
CA LEU A 202 -17.40 12.93 -9.00
C LEU A 202 -16.75 12.66 -7.65
N ILE A 203 -16.32 11.43 -7.41
CA ILE A 203 -15.46 11.06 -6.28
C ILE A 203 -14.17 10.43 -6.78
N ASP A 204 -13.05 10.80 -6.16
CA ASP A 204 -11.79 10.10 -6.26
C ASP A 204 -11.78 9.05 -5.15
N PHE A 205 -12.06 7.81 -5.52
CA PHE A 205 -12.20 6.69 -4.58
C PHE A 205 -10.82 6.21 -4.15
N LEU A 206 -10.50 6.39 -2.88
CA LEU A 206 -9.20 6.08 -2.28
C LEU A 206 -9.37 5.01 -1.19
N PRO A 207 -9.29 3.73 -1.56
CA PRO A 207 -9.41 2.66 -0.58
C PRO A 207 -8.17 2.60 0.30
N PHE A 208 -8.36 2.39 1.60
CA PHE A 208 -7.27 2.13 2.54
C PHE A 208 -7.65 1.05 3.55
N ASN A 209 -6.64 0.39 4.10
CA ASN A 209 -6.79 -0.64 5.13
C ASN A 209 -5.87 -0.30 6.30
N PHE A 210 -6.39 -0.42 7.52
CA PHE A 210 -5.65 -0.10 8.75
C PHE A 210 -4.34 -0.88 8.89
N TYR A 211 -4.38 -2.17 8.60
CA TYR A 211 -3.22 -3.04 8.78
C TYR A 211 -2.13 -2.78 7.74
N GLU A 212 -2.54 -2.57 6.49
CA GLU A 212 -1.62 -2.20 5.39
C GLU A 212 -0.96 -0.84 5.65
N THR A 213 -1.73 0.13 6.12
CA THR A 213 -1.21 1.47 6.48
C THR A 213 -0.15 1.38 7.58
N TRP A 214 -0.39 0.54 8.61
CA TRP A 214 0.59 0.36 9.67
C TRP A 214 1.83 -0.39 9.21
N ALA A 215 1.68 -1.43 8.39
CA ALA A 215 2.81 -2.12 7.82
C ALA A 215 3.70 -1.17 6.98
N GLU A 216 3.08 -0.26 6.21
CA GLU A 216 3.79 0.77 5.47
C GLU A 216 4.52 1.75 6.41
N LYS A 217 3.86 2.29 7.42
CA LYS A 217 4.46 3.21 8.40
C LYS A 217 5.71 2.63 9.06
N VAL A 218 5.64 1.35 9.44
CA VAL A 218 6.73 0.66 10.14
C VAL A 218 7.86 0.28 9.19
N LEU A 219 7.55 -0.37 8.07
CA LEU A 219 8.54 -1.01 7.22
C LEU A 219 9.09 -0.11 6.12
N VAL A 220 8.29 0.85 5.64
CA VAL A 220 8.67 1.72 4.52
C VAL A 220 9.15 3.09 5.01
N ARG A 221 8.37 3.74 5.88
CA ARG A 221 8.61 5.14 6.27
C ARG A 221 9.54 5.30 7.45
N GLY A 222 9.59 4.33 8.35
CA GLY A 222 10.35 4.40 9.58
C GLY A 222 9.81 5.40 10.60
N LEU A 223 9.02 6.37 10.22
CA LEU A 223 8.54 7.52 10.98
C LEU A 223 9.60 8.22 11.83
N TYR A 224 9.53 9.53 11.92
CA TYR A 224 10.46 10.34 12.72
C TYR A 224 9.72 10.94 13.91
N THR A 225 10.37 10.98 15.06
CA THR A 225 9.87 11.68 16.26
C THR A 225 10.78 12.87 16.55
N PRO A 226 10.21 14.06 16.89
CA PRO A 226 11.02 15.19 17.35
C PRO A 226 11.82 14.79 18.58
N HIS A 227 13.09 15.17 18.62
CA HIS A 227 13.97 15.01 19.77
C HIS A 227 14.19 16.36 20.45
N ASP A 228 14.41 16.39 21.77
CA ASP A 228 14.58 17.61 22.59
C ASP A 228 15.69 18.57 22.13
N LYS A 229 16.53 18.17 21.19
CA LYS A 229 17.61 18.99 20.61
C LYS A 229 17.31 19.47 19.17
N GLY A 230 16.05 19.41 18.72
CA GLY A 230 15.68 19.80 17.34
C GLY A 230 16.15 18.82 16.25
N SER A 231 16.65 17.64 16.62
CA SER A 231 16.94 16.56 15.72
C SER A 231 15.75 15.58 15.64
N GLU A 232 15.50 15.02 14.47
CA GLU A 232 14.52 13.96 14.30
C GLU A 232 15.19 12.60 14.53
N VAL A 233 14.55 11.74 15.32
CA VAL A 233 15.00 10.36 15.54
C VAL A 233 14.04 9.40 14.86
N ILE A 234 14.58 8.49 14.05
CA ILE A 234 13.79 7.46 13.40
C ILE A 234 13.08 6.57 14.45
N ARG A 235 11.77 6.46 14.33
CA ARG A 235 10.94 5.69 15.28
C ARG A 235 11.07 4.20 15.05
N TYR A 236 11.03 3.78 13.77
CA TYR A 236 11.14 2.38 13.36
C TYR A 236 12.41 2.19 12.53
N VAL A 237 13.34 1.42 13.06
CA VAL A 237 14.58 1.10 12.35
C VAL A 237 14.24 0.23 11.11
N PRO A 238 14.76 0.58 9.93
CA PRO A 238 14.52 -0.24 8.73
C PRO A 238 14.98 -1.69 8.93
N ILE A 239 14.22 -2.66 8.42
CA ILE A 239 14.55 -4.08 8.58
C ILE A 239 15.88 -4.49 7.95
N ASP A 240 16.37 -3.73 6.98
CA ASP A 240 17.65 -3.86 6.31
C ASP A 240 18.78 -3.01 6.94
N GLY A 241 18.48 -2.33 8.06
CA GLY A 241 19.42 -1.46 8.74
C GLY A 241 19.89 -0.30 7.86
N ASP A 242 21.18 -0.18 7.66
CA ASP A 242 21.79 0.82 6.77
C ASP A 242 21.81 0.43 5.29
N GLY A 243 21.18 -0.70 4.95
CA GLY A 243 21.13 -1.28 3.63
C GLY A 243 21.96 -2.56 3.49
N ILE A 244 21.59 -3.36 2.51
CA ILE A 244 22.26 -4.62 2.17
C ILE A 244 22.75 -4.51 0.74
N GLY A 245 24.05 -4.22 0.56
CA GLY A 245 24.70 -4.12 -0.76
C GLY A 245 25.13 -5.48 -1.29
N TYR A 246 25.63 -5.52 -2.53
CA TYR A 246 26.01 -6.72 -3.26
C TYR A 246 27.01 -7.62 -2.50
N ASP A 247 28.02 -7.02 -1.88
CA ASP A 247 29.06 -7.78 -1.14
C ASP A 247 28.69 -8.06 0.31
N SER A 248 27.48 -7.64 0.75
CA SER A 248 27.05 -7.83 2.13
C SER A 248 26.81 -9.32 2.44
N ASN A 249 27.27 -9.76 3.59
CA ASN A 249 26.93 -11.07 4.14
C ASN A 249 25.62 -11.06 4.96
N ARG A 250 24.97 -9.88 5.10
CA ARG A 250 23.75 -9.73 5.90
C ARG A 250 22.52 -10.17 5.11
N TYR A 251 21.48 -10.58 5.82
CA TYR A 251 20.15 -10.82 5.26
C TYR A 251 19.06 -10.49 6.27
N VAL A 252 17.86 -10.15 5.78
CA VAL A 252 16.71 -9.83 6.63
C VAL A 252 16.05 -11.10 7.13
N HIS A 253 15.76 -11.15 8.43
CA HIS A 253 14.87 -12.15 9.01
C HIS A 253 13.80 -11.45 9.84
N LEU A 254 12.58 -11.39 9.29
CA LEU A 254 11.40 -10.84 9.97
C LEU A 254 10.62 -11.99 10.60
N VAL A 255 10.57 -12.03 11.93
CA VAL A 255 9.78 -12.97 12.71
C VAL A 255 8.48 -12.31 13.16
N ILE A 256 7.35 -12.87 12.78
CA ILE A 256 6.01 -12.37 13.08
C ILE A 256 5.35 -13.33 14.07
N VAL A 257 5.04 -12.84 15.26
CA VAL A 257 4.36 -13.60 16.30
C VAL A 257 2.87 -13.25 16.30
N GLY A 258 2.04 -14.20 15.87
CA GLY A 258 0.59 -14.06 15.64
C GLY A 258 0.25 -13.82 14.16
N MET A 259 -0.40 -14.81 13.52
CA MET A 259 -0.89 -14.73 12.14
C MET A 259 -2.24 -13.99 12.05
N THR A 260 -2.33 -12.87 12.74
CA THR A 260 -3.48 -11.94 12.68
C THR A 260 -3.45 -11.11 11.39
N SER A 261 -4.51 -10.35 11.11
CA SER A 261 -4.52 -9.41 9.97
C SER A 261 -3.32 -8.46 9.98
N MET A 262 -2.88 -7.99 11.16
CA MET A 262 -1.68 -7.16 11.29
C MET A 262 -0.42 -7.96 10.96
N GLY A 263 -0.29 -9.18 11.45
CA GLY A 263 0.87 -10.04 11.15
C GLY A 263 0.99 -10.35 9.67
N ILE A 264 -0.13 -10.69 9.03
CA ILE A 264 -0.18 -10.97 7.59
C ILE A 264 0.20 -9.70 6.79
N ALA A 265 -0.36 -8.53 7.16
CA ALA A 265 0.01 -7.26 6.50
C ALA A 265 1.51 -6.96 6.60
N MET A 266 2.11 -7.17 7.78
CA MET A 266 3.55 -6.99 7.99
C MET A 266 4.37 -7.92 7.10
N GLY A 267 4.01 -9.21 7.02
CA GLY A 267 4.72 -10.18 6.19
C GLY A 267 4.60 -9.91 4.70
N VAL A 268 3.39 -9.61 4.22
CA VAL A 268 3.15 -9.27 2.81
C VAL A 268 3.86 -7.97 2.43
N LYS A 269 3.85 -6.96 3.29
CA LYS A 269 4.59 -5.71 3.04
C LYS A 269 6.10 -5.94 3.00
N ALA A 270 6.65 -6.75 3.90
CA ALA A 270 8.06 -7.12 3.87
C ALA A 270 8.42 -7.84 2.56
N ALA A 271 7.58 -8.77 2.10
CA ALA A 271 7.78 -9.46 0.82
C ALA A 271 7.76 -8.49 -0.38
N HIS A 272 7.00 -7.38 -0.33
CA HIS A 272 7.00 -6.36 -1.38
C HIS A 272 8.27 -5.49 -1.45
N ILE A 273 9.00 -5.29 -0.33
CA ILE A 273 10.06 -4.27 -0.26
C ILE A 273 11.46 -4.82 0.00
N ALA A 274 11.56 -6.05 0.48
CA ALA A 274 12.82 -6.58 1.02
C ALA A 274 13.60 -7.40 -0.02
N HIS A 275 14.04 -6.74 -1.08
CA HIS A 275 14.80 -7.30 -2.20
C HIS A 275 16.20 -6.66 -2.24
N TYR A 276 17.25 -7.50 -2.24
CA TYR A 276 18.61 -7.03 -2.05
C TYR A 276 19.59 -7.63 -3.07
N PRO A 277 20.62 -6.86 -3.50
CA PRO A 277 21.55 -7.30 -4.55
C PRO A 277 22.47 -8.44 -4.15
N ASN A 278 22.69 -8.68 -2.86
CA ASN A 278 23.54 -9.80 -2.44
C ASN A 278 22.95 -11.18 -2.74
N PHE A 279 21.63 -11.29 -2.92
CA PHE A 279 20.98 -12.51 -3.41
C PHE A 279 21.45 -12.90 -4.81
N LEU A 280 21.81 -11.94 -5.66
CA LEU A 280 22.33 -12.22 -7.01
C LEU A 280 23.67 -12.92 -6.96
N ARG A 281 24.49 -12.64 -5.93
CA ARG A 281 25.77 -13.29 -5.71
C ARG A 281 25.62 -14.62 -4.95
N ASP A 282 24.76 -14.65 -3.95
CA ASP A 282 24.58 -15.79 -3.04
C ASP A 282 23.08 -16.03 -2.81
N ARG A 283 22.54 -17.04 -3.47
CA ARG A 283 21.13 -17.44 -3.41
C ARG A 283 20.66 -17.89 -2.02
N SER A 284 21.56 -18.12 -1.08
CA SER A 284 21.23 -18.38 0.33
C SER A 284 20.84 -17.12 1.12
N LYS A 285 21.15 -15.93 0.60
CA LYS A 285 20.88 -14.63 1.23
C LYS A 285 19.47 -14.11 0.91
N ARG A 286 18.48 -14.98 0.98
CA ARG A 286 17.07 -14.62 0.85
C ARG A 286 16.58 -13.83 2.05
N THR A 287 15.62 -12.96 1.81
CA THR A 287 14.80 -12.40 2.90
C THR A 287 13.92 -13.50 3.47
N ARG A 288 14.04 -13.75 4.76
CA ARG A 288 13.25 -14.76 5.49
C ARG A 288 12.11 -14.11 6.26
N ILE A 289 10.89 -14.62 6.07
CA ILE A 289 9.68 -14.18 6.78
C ILE A 289 9.12 -15.39 7.53
N SER A 290 9.24 -15.39 8.86
CA SER A 290 8.81 -16.50 9.72
C SER A 290 7.58 -16.10 10.53
N PHE A 291 6.51 -16.87 10.41
CA PHE A 291 5.29 -16.69 11.22
C PHE A 291 5.27 -17.72 12.34
N ILE A 292 5.01 -17.26 13.56
CA ILE A 292 4.86 -18.12 14.74
C ILE A 292 3.42 -17.95 15.26
N ASP A 293 2.64 -19.04 15.24
CA ASP A 293 1.27 -19.05 15.76
C ASP A 293 0.90 -20.46 16.25
N MET A 294 -0.03 -20.54 17.20
CA MET A 294 -0.58 -21.83 17.66
C MET A 294 -1.28 -22.60 16.55
N ASN A 295 -1.85 -21.89 15.57
CA ASN A 295 -2.59 -22.43 14.44
C ASN A 295 -1.91 -22.13 13.10
N ALA A 296 -0.58 -22.01 13.09
CA ALA A 296 0.18 -21.61 11.91
C ALA A 296 -0.07 -22.50 10.68
N ASP A 297 -0.31 -23.77 10.86
CA ASP A 297 -0.70 -24.70 9.79
C ASP A 297 -2.05 -24.34 9.15
N THR A 298 -3.06 -24.13 9.95
CA THR A 298 -4.41 -23.75 9.48
C THR A 298 -4.42 -22.36 8.85
N GLU A 299 -3.72 -21.39 9.46
CA GLU A 299 -3.62 -20.04 8.92
C GLU A 299 -2.78 -20.01 7.63
N PHE A 300 -1.78 -20.87 7.51
CA PHE A 300 -1.04 -21.03 6.27
C PHE A 300 -1.92 -21.59 5.15
N ASP A 301 -2.76 -22.59 5.41
CA ASP A 301 -3.69 -23.12 4.40
C ASP A 301 -4.64 -22.02 3.87
N ARG A 302 -5.13 -21.15 4.76
CA ARG A 302 -5.94 -19.99 4.38
C ARG A 302 -5.15 -18.97 3.55
N LEU A 303 -3.91 -18.70 3.97
CA LEU A 303 -3.02 -17.77 3.29
C LEU A 303 -2.65 -18.31 1.90
N ARG A 304 -2.33 -19.60 1.81
CA ARG A 304 -2.06 -20.28 0.54
C ARG A 304 -3.25 -20.20 -0.42
N GLY A 305 -4.47 -20.39 0.08
CA GLY A 305 -5.66 -20.24 -0.76
C GLY A 305 -5.86 -18.83 -1.32
N ARG A 306 -5.30 -17.79 -0.66
CA ARG A 306 -5.34 -16.40 -1.18
C ARG A 306 -4.19 -16.08 -2.12
N TYR A 307 -3.03 -16.68 -1.89
CA TYR A 307 -1.75 -16.37 -2.56
C TYR A 307 -1.14 -17.63 -3.19
N ASP A 308 -1.97 -18.46 -3.84
CA ASP A 308 -1.58 -19.77 -4.39
C ASP A 308 -0.33 -19.64 -5.28
N SER A 309 -0.36 -18.76 -6.26
CA SER A 309 0.77 -18.51 -7.16
C SER A 309 2.05 -18.07 -6.44
N LEU A 310 1.91 -17.32 -5.34
CA LEU A 310 3.06 -16.91 -4.52
C LEU A 310 3.75 -18.12 -3.92
N PHE A 311 2.99 -19.02 -3.29
CA PHE A 311 3.55 -20.20 -2.61
C PHE A 311 3.95 -21.31 -3.57
N ASP A 312 3.45 -21.30 -4.79
CA ASP A 312 3.97 -22.17 -5.85
C ASP A 312 5.38 -21.75 -6.30
N MET A 313 5.68 -20.45 -6.26
CA MET A 313 6.94 -19.87 -6.76
C MET A 313 7.97 -19.59 -5.66
N CYS A 314 7.56 -19.42 -4.40
CA CYS A 314 8.46 -19.18 -3.27
C CYS A 314 8.80 -20.46 -2.52
N ASP A 315 10.01 -20.49 -1.92
CA ASP A 315 10.33 -21.52 -0.94
C ASP A 315 9.57 -21.27 0.35
N TYR A 316 9.00 -22.33 0.91
CA TYR A 316 8.39 -22.28 2.22
C TYR A 316 8.57 -23.59 3.00
N ARG A 317 8.47 -23.49 4.32
CA ARG A 317 8.43 -24.63 5.22
C ARG A 317 7.41 -24.44 6.32
N VAL A 318 6.74 -25.52 6.69
CA VAL A 318 5.84 -25.59 7.84
C VAL A 318 6.52 -26.45 8.90
N ILE A 319 6.69 -25.87 10.09
CA ILE A 319 7.39 -26.51 11.22
C ILE A 319 6.36 -26.67 12.34
N ASP A 320 6.05 -27.89 12.70
CA ASP A 320 5.18 -28.19 13.84
C ASP A 320 6.06 -28.52 15.06
N THR A 321 6.11 -27.61 16.04
CA THR A 321 6.91 -27.81 17.27
C THR A 321 6.19 -28.68 18.31
N VAL A 322 4.91 -28.95 18.10
CA VAL A 322 4.08 -29.82 18.97
C VAL A 322 4.16 -31.26 18.47
N GLU A 323 4.02 -31.44 17.16
CA GLU A 323 4.13 -32.75 16.49
C GLU A 323 5.16 -32.68 15.34
N PRO A 324 6.47 -32.78 15.63
CA PRO A 324 7.52 -32.56 14.64
C PRO A 324 7.42 -33.43 13.38
N ALA A 325 6.81 -34.60 13.47
CA ALA A 325 6.58 -35.50 12.33
C ALA A 325 5.61 -34.92 11.27
N LYS A 326 4.84 -33.88 11.60
CA LYS A 326 3.95 -33.16 10.67
C LYS A 326 4.65 -32.01 9.95
N SER A 327 5.90 -31.72 10.27
CA SER A 327 6.69 -30.70 9.58
C SER A 327 6.96 -31.10 8.14
N TYR A 328 6.86 -30.13 7.23
CA TYR A 328 7.15 -30.33 5.80
C TYR A 328 7.67 -29.05 5.15
N ALA A 329 8.32 -29.20 4.01
CA ALA A 329 8.71 -28.11 3.13
C ALA A 329 8.16 -28.37 1.72
N ASN A 330 7.95 -27.32 0.95
CA ASN A 330 7.63 -27.53 -0.45
C ASN A 330 8.84 -28.14 -1.19
N PRO A 331 8.60 -28.91 -2.25
CA PRO A 331 9.68 -29.45 -3.06
C PRO A 331 10.59 -28.31 -3.54
N ASN A 332 11.88 -28.43 -3.26
CA ASN A 332 12.87 -27.53 -3.84
C ASN A 332 12.97 -27.86 -5.34
N THR A 333 12.37 -27.03 -6.19
CA THR A 333 12.50 -27.14 -7.64
C THR A 333 13.50 -26.09 -8.09
N ASP A 334 14.41 -26.46 -8.99
CA ASP A 334 15.43 -25.55 -9.55
C ASP A 334 14.81 -24.32 -10.26
N ASP A 335 13.49 -24.35 -10.49
CA ASP A 335 12.73 -23.30 -11.16
C ASP A 335 12.39 -22.09 -10.26
N LYS A 336 12.65 -22.16 -8.95
CA LYS A 336 12.33 -21.08 -8.02
C LYS A 336 13.38 -19.99 -8.05
N PHE A 337 12.99 -18.84 -8.53
CA PHE A 337 13.87 -17.68 -8.72
C PHE A 337 13.63 -16.56 -7.72
N THR A 338 12.66 -16.70 -6.80
CA THR A 338 12.32 -15.66 -5.83
C THR A 338 13.36 -15.53 -4.74
N ASP A 339 13.58 -14.31 -4.29
CA ASP A 339 14.54 -13.94 -3.24
C ASP A 339 13.89 -13.81 -1.84
N ILE A 340 12.64 -14.27 -1.72
CA ILE A 340 11.89 -14.35 -0.47
C ILE A 340 11.61 -15.82 -0.12
N GLU A 341 11.77 -16.18 1.15
CA GLU A 341 11.37 -17.47 1.71
C GLU A 341 10.45 -17.30 2.93
N PHE A 342 9.54 -18.24 3.12
CA PHE A 342 8.57 -18.21 4.21
C PHE A 342 8.74 -19.40 5.15
N GLU A 343 8.50 -19.16 6.44
CA GLU A 343 8.42 -20.22 7.46
C GLU A 343 7.11 -20.04 8.26
N PHE A 344 6.40 -21.13 8.46
CA PHE A 344 5.18 -21.19 9.25
C PHE A 344 5.42 -22.14 10.43
N ILE A 345 5.51 -21.59 11.64
CA ILE A 345 5.95 -22.31 12.82
C ILE A 345 4.78 -22.44 13.79
N LYS A 346 4.27 -23.65 13.90
CA LYS A 346 3.18 -23.97 14.81
C LYS A 346 3.71 -24.17 16.22
N GLY A 347 3.23 -23.35 17.14
CA GLY A 347 3.56 -23.45 18.55
C GLY A 347 3.27 -22.17 19.32
N SER A 348 3.28 -22.28 20.64
CA SER A 348 3.23 -21.10 21.50
C SER A 348 4.58 -20.42 21.56
N VAL A 349 4.60 -19.10 21.38
CA VAL A 349 5.84 -18.31 21.54
C VAL A 349 6.46 -18.45 22.94
N GLU A 350 5.66 -18.80 23.95
CA GLU A 350 6.10 -19.03 25.33
C GLU A 350 6.58 -20.46 25.57
N SER A 351 6.39 -21.37 24.59
CA SER A 351 6.87 -22.75 24.71
C SER A 351 8.39 -22.84 24.62
N ARG A 352 8.95 -23.81 25.33
CA ARG A 352 10.40 -24.03 25.34
C ARG A 352 10.98 -24.22 23.94
N PRO A 353 10.41 -25.04 23.04
CA PRO A 353 10.97 -25.18 21.69
C PRO A 353 11.06 -23.87 20.91
N ILE A 354 10.04 -23.01 21.03
CA ILE A 354 10.05 -21.70 20.34
C ILE A 354 11.05 -20.74 21.00
N GLN A 355 11.14 -20.73 22.33
CA GLN A 355 12.12 -19.90 23.05
C GLN A 355 13.55 -20.32 22.69
N GLU A 356 13.84 -21.60 22.61
CA GLU A 356 15.14 -22.12 22.19
C GLU A 356 15.43 -21.74 20.71
N LEU A 357 14.43 -21.78 19.83
CA LEU A 357 14.55 -21.37 18.44
C LEU A 357 14.87 -19.86 18.33
N LEU A 358 14.15 -19.02 19.05
CA LEU A 358 14.40 -17.56 19.07
C LEU A 358 15.79 -17.24 19.63
N GLN A 359 16.22 -17.96 20.65
CA GLN A 359 17.55 -17.82 21.22
C GLN A 359 18.61 -18.24 20.18
N HIS A 360 18.44 -19.37 19.54
CA HIS A 360 19.34 -19.86 18.49
C HIS A 360 19.48 -18.84 17.35
N TRP A 361 18.37 -18.27 16.86
CA TRP A 361 18.41 -17.23 15.84
C TRP A 361 19.13 -15.95 16.28
N ALA A 362 19.11 -15.64 17.56
CA ALA A 362 19.84 -14.52 18.11
C ALA A 362 21.34 -14.82 18.37
N GLU A 363 21.70 -16.08 18.56
CA GLU A 363 23.08 -16.54 18.77
C GLU A 363 23.89 -16.62 17.47
N GLU A 364 23.22 -16.97 16.36
CA GLU A 364 23.91 -17.17 15.08
C GLU A 364 24.51 -15.87 14.53
N GLU A 365 25.81 -15.91 14.25
CA GLU A 365 26.56 -14.80 13.63
C GLU A 365 26.66 -14.99 12.10
N ASP A 366 25.56 -15.35 11.46
CA ASP A 366 25.43 -15.63 10.02
C ASP A 366 25.12 -14.39 9.17
N GLY A 367 25.10 -13.21 9.80
CA GLY A 367 24.74 -11.95 9.16
C GLY A 367 23.25 -11.58 9.24
N ARG A 368 22.48 -12.31 10.01
CA ARG A 368 21.04 -12.12 10.19
C ARG A 368 20.70 -10.78 10.82
N LEU A 369 19.81 -10.01 10.18
CA LEU A 369 19.15 -8.83 10.75
C LEU A 369 17.80 -9.26 11.31
N LEU A 370 17.78 -9.70 12.57
CA LEU A 370 16.61 -10.24 13.22
C LEU A 370 15.66 -9.13 13.68
N THR A 371 14.48 -9.01 13.08
CA THR A 371 13.38 -8.14 13.55
C THR A 371 12.22 -9.00 14.01
N ILE A 372 11.66 -8.73 15.19
CA ILE A 372 10.52 -9.48 15.74
C ILE A 372 9.32 -8.53 15.80
N ALA A 373 8.20 -8.90 15.18
CA ALA A 373 6.93 -8.17 15.22
C ALA A 373 5.88 -9.00 15.96
N ILE A 374 5.44 -8.52 17.13
CA ILE A 374 4.44 -9.19 17.96
C ILE A 374 3.07 -8.59 17.65
N CYS A 375 2.22 -9.36 16.98
CA CYS A 375 1.02 -8.91 16.26
C CYS A 375 -0.29 -9.49 16.83
N PHE A 376 -0.36 -9.89 18.10
CA PHE A 376 -1.60 -10.38 18.66
C PHE A 376 -2.72 -9.33 18.62
N GLU A 377 -3.97 -9.75 18.48
CA GLU A 377 -5.14 -8.85 18.49
C GLU A 377 -5.32 -8.18 19.85
N ILE A 378 -4.98 -8.88 20.91
CA ILE A 378 -5.07 -8.38 22.29
C ILE A 378 -3.75 -7.68 22.65
N PRO A 379 -3.71 -6.35 22.81
CA PRO A 379 -2.48 -5.59 23.06
C PRO A 379 -1.74 -6.03 24.34
N GLN A 380 -2.47 -6.40 25.39
CA GLN A 380 -1.88 -6.88 26.64
C GLN A 380 -1.08 -8.16 26.43
N LYS A 381 -1.55 -9.07 25.55
CA LYS A 381 -0.82 -10.28 25.19
C LYS A 381 0.47 -9.94 24.44
N SER A 382 0.42 -8.94 23.55
CA SER A 382 1.62 -8.47 22.84
C SER A 382 2.68 -7.91 23.80
N ILE A 383 2.26 -7.11 24.80
CA ILE A 383 3.17 -6.62 25.84
C ILE A 383 3.75 -7.76 26.66
N ALA A 384 2.89 -8.66 27.18
CA ALA A 384 3.34 -9.79 28.00
C ALA A 384 4.39 -10.62 27.25
N THR A 385 4.11 -11.00 26.02
CA THR A 385 5.06 -11.72 25.16
C THR A 385 6.37 -10.95 24.96
N ALA A 386 6.29 -9.65 24.73
CA ALA A 386 7.47 -8.80 24.56
C ALA A 386 8.38 -8.72 25.79
N LEU A 387 7.84 -8.91 26.98
CA LEU A 387 8.58 -8.85 28.24
C LEU A 387 9.25 -10.18 28.64
N TYR A 388 8.81 -11.29 28.06
CA TYR A 388 9.29 -12.65 28.39
C TYR A 388 10.02 -13.34 27.24
N MET A 389 10.62 -12.58 26.33
CA MET A 389 11.52 -13.12 25.31
C MET A 389 12.85 -13.55 25.92
N PRO A 390 13.61 -14.47 25.29
CA PRO A 390 14.96 -14.80 25.73
C PRO A 390 15.85 -13.55 25.83
N ARG A 391 16.69 -13.49 26.85
CA ARG A 391 17.55 -12.31 27.10
C ARG A 391 18.39 -11.92 25.88
N LEU A 392 18.93 -12.91 25.18
CA LEU A 392 19.77 -12.70 24.02
C LEU A 392 19.03 -12.01 22.86
N VAL A 393 17.72 -12.22 22.76
CA VAL A 393 16.87 -11.54 21.76
C VAL A 393 16.87 -10.03 22.00
N TYR A 394 16.77 -9.56 23.25
CA TYR A 394 16.85 -8.12 23.52
C TYR A 394 18.23 -7.53 23.19
N GLU A 395 19.28 -8.32 23.38
CA GLU A 395 20.67 -7.89 23.13
C GLU A 395 20.99 -7.86 21.63
N LYS A 396 20.57 -8.85 20.88
CA LYS A 396 20.98 -9.11 19.48
C LYS A 396 19.95 -8.72 18.41
N ALA A 397 18.64 -8.79 18.70
CA ALA A 397 17.64 -8.41 17.72
C ALA A 397 17.86 -6.97 17.22
N HIS A 398 17.59 -6.75 15.94
CA HIS A 398 17.67 -5.42 15.31
C HIS A 398 16.58 -4.48 15.83
N SER A 399 15.34 -4.99 15.94
CA SER A 399 14.17 -4.28 16.49
C SER A 399 13.14 -5.29 17.02
N ILE A 400 12.35 -4.86 18.03
CA ILE A 400 11.21 -5.61 18.55
C ILE A 400 9.98 -4.71 18.52
N LEU A 401 9.05 -5.02 17.62
CA LEU A 401 7.84 -4.28 17.37
C LEU A 401 6.69 -4.90 18.18
N VAL A 402 5.95 -4.07 18.92
CA VAL A 402 4.88 -4.54 19.83
C VAL A 402 3.58 -3.86 19.48
N ARG A 403 2.60 -4.61 18.99
CA ARG A 403 1.29 -4.07 18.64
C ARG A 403 0.54 -3.54 19.85
N GLN A 404 0.05 -2.31 19.73
CA GLN A 404 -0.75 -1.59 20.69
C GLN A 404 -1.94 -0.93 19.98
N ASN A 405 -3.06 -0.71 20.71
CA ASN A 405 -4.23 -0.01 20.14
C ASN A 405 -4.24 1.49 20.46
N VAL A 406 -3.51 1.90 21.49
CA VAL A 406 -3.40 3.31 21.90
C VAL A 406 -1.94 3.65 22.15
N SER A 407 -1.58 4.90 21.98
CA SER A 407 -0.26 5.41 22.33
C SER A 407 0.05 5.09 23.80
N CYS A 408 0.96 4.15 24.02
CA CYS A 408 1.13 3.50 25.30
C CYS A 408 2.34 4.02 26.04
N SER A 409 2.11 4.75 27.13
CA SER A 409 3.16 5.14 28.07
C SER A 409 3.90 3.95 28.67
N THR A 410 3.28 2.77 28.73
CA THR A 410 3.89 1.56 29.31
C THR A 410 5.12 1.11 28.51
N ILE A 411 5.01 0.99 27.19
CA ILE A 411 6.18 0.63 26.35
C ILE A 411 7.27 1.69 26.46
N GLU A 412 6.91 2.97 26.46
CA GLU A 412 7.89 4.06 26.58
C GLU A 412 8.57 4.09 27.96
N LEU A 413 7.86 3.72 29.03
CA LEU A 413 8.45 3.56 30.36
C LEU A 413 9.39 2.35 30.44
N ILE A 414 8.98 1.22 29.88
CA ILE A 414 9.77 -0.02 29.88
C ILE A 414 11.07 0.16 29.08
N ARG A 415 11.01 0.88 27.96
CA ARG A 415 12.17 1.19 27.11
C ARG A 415 13.29 1.95 27.85
N LYS A 416 12.95 2.67 28.92
CA LYS A 416 13.98 3.35 29.75
C LYS A 416 14.87 2.35 30.50
N ALA A 417 14.40 1.13 30.75
CA ALA A 417 15.26 0.06 31.22
C ALA A 417 16.12 -0.44 30.05
N HIS A 418 17.44 -0.43 30.22
CA HIS A 418 18.43 -0.68 29.16
C HIS A 418 18.15 -1.96 28.35
N GLN A 419 17.72 -3.04 29.01
CA GLN A 419 17.43 -4.31 28.36
C GLN A 419 16.27 -4.25 27.36
N TYR A 420 15.31 -3.31 27.50
CA TYR A 420 14.12 -3.16 26.65
C TYR A 420 14.24 -2.00 25.65
N GLY A 421 15.41 -1.43 25.47
CA GLY A 421 15.63 -0.27 24.61
C GLY A 421 15.23 -0.44 23.15
N LYS A 422 15.13 -1.68 22.66
CA LYS A 422 14.74 -2.02 21.28
C LYS A 422 13.24 -2.21 21.05
N LEU A 423 12.43 -2.20 22.11
CA LEU A 423 10.97 -2.27 21.98
C LEU A 423 10.40 -1.02 21.32
N ARG A 424 9.47 -1.19 20.40
CA ARG A 424 8.76 -0.10 19.71
C ARG A 424 7.29 -0.45 19.60
N ALA A 425 6.42 0.43 20.09
CA ALA A 425 4.96 0.30 19.94
C ALA A 425 4.54 0.66 18.51
N PHE A 426 3.60 -0.08 17.94
CA PHE A 426 2.99 0.21 16.64
C PHE A 426 1.53 -0.26 16.63
N GLY A 427 0.73 0.13 15.64
CA GLY A 427 -0.66 -0.32 15.50
C GLY A 427 -1.68 0.54 16.24
N MET A 428 -1.33 1.76 16.69
CA MET A 428 -2.21 2.64 17.43
C MET A 428 -3.36 3.17 16.55
N LEU A 429 -4.56 3.17 17.12
CA LEU A 429 -5.77 3.65 16.43
C LEU A 429 -5.78 5.16 16.21
N ASP A 430 -5.10 5.92 17.06
CA ASP A 430 -4.97 7.37 16.95
C ASP A 430 -3.94 7.82 15.89
N GLU A 431 -3.23 6.89 15.27
CA GLU A 431 -2.32 7.13 14.15
C GLU A 431 -2.71 6.31 12.90
N CYS A 432 -3.98 5.95 12.77
CA CYS A 432 -4.47 4.96 11.80
C CYS A 432 -4.45 5.43 10.34
N TYR A 433 -4.44 6.73 10.09
CA TYR A 433 -4.48 7.29 8.74
C TYR A 433 -3.13 7.91 8.37
N ASP A 434 -2.83 7.83 7.10
CA ASP A 434 -1.65 8.49 6.57
C ASP A 434 -2.03 9.75 5.81
N ILE A 435 -1.70 10.88 6.42
CA ILE A 435 -2.00 12.20 5.86
C ILE A 435 -0.87 12.71 4.97
N ASP A 436 0.28 12.06 5.01
CA ASP A 436 1.46 12.52 4.29
C ASP A 436 1.39 12.18 2.80
N ASP A 437 1.58 13.19 1.94
CA ASP A 437 1.50 13.07 0.49
C ASP A 437 2.87 12.75 -0.16
N ASP A 438 3.94 12.61 0.62
CA ASP A 438 5.29 12.41 0.06
C ASP A 438 5.42 11.06 -0.69
N CYS A 439 4.75 10.03 -0.22
CA CYS A 439 4.68 8.77 -0.95
C CYS A 439 3.98 8.98 -2.30
N MET A 440 2.85 9.67 -2.33
CA MET A 440 2.12 9.92 -3.56
C MET A 440 2.85 10.83 -4.54
N LYS A 441 3.68 11.78 -4.06
CA LYS A 441 4.58 12.54 -4.93
C LYS A 441 5.58 11.61 -5.63
N ARG A 442 6.16 10.68 -4.89
CA ARG A 442 7.08 9.65 -5.43
C ARG A 442 6.39 8.75 -6.45
N VAL A 443 5.19 8.27 -6.12
CA VAL A 443 4.35 7.44 -7.01
C VAL A 443 4.09 8.15 -8.35
N ARG A 444 3.71 9.43 -8.31
CA ARG A 444 3.45 10.23 -9.53
C ARG A 444 4.71 10.43 -10.36
N ARG A 445 5.88 10.61 -9.73
CA ARG A 445 7.18 10.69 -10.43
C ARG A 445 7.52 9.39 -11.14
N ILE A 446 7.32 8.24 -10.49
CA ILE A 446 7.52 6.92 -11.11
C ILE A 446 6.62 6.78 -12.33
N ASN A 447 5.35 7.13 -12.21
CA ASN A 447 4.42 7.10 -13.34
C ASN A 447 4.87 8.00 -14.49
N PHE A 448 5.34 9.20 -14.18
CA PHE A 448 5.87 10.15 -15.18
C PHE A 448 7.06 9.56 -15.93
N ILE A 449 7.99 8.89 -15.22
CA ILE A 449 9.16 8.24 -15.83
C ILE A 449 8.70 7.23 -16.88
N TYR A 450 7.78 6.35 -16.55
CA TYR A 450 7.30 5.33 -17.50
C TYR A 450 6.58 5.90 -18.73
N HIS A 451 5.96 7.07 -18.62
CA HIS A 451 5.14 7.64 -19.70
C HIS A 451 5.86 8.67 -20.58
N LYS A 452 6.81 9.40 -20.03
CA LYS A 452 7.37 10.61 -20.68
C LYS A 452 8.86 10.55 -20.92
N ILE A 453 9.60 9.71 -20.19
CA ILE A 453 11.04 9.69 -20.33
C ILE A 453 11.43 8.85 -21.54
N THR A 454 12.14 9.49 -22.46
CA THR A 454 12.80 8.88 -23.61
C THR A 454 14.24 9.40 -23.67
N PRO A 455 15.13 8.81 -24.51
CA PRO A 455 16.49 9.36 -24.68
C PRO A 455 16.51 10.84 -25.08
N GLU A 456 15.48 11.29 -25.81
CA GLU A 456 15.35 12.68 -26.28
C GLU A 456 14.68 13.62 -25.26
N GLN A 457 13.95 13.06 -24.29
CA GLN A 457 13.25 13.82 -23.25
C GLN A 457 13.66 13.33 -21.86
N PRO A 458 14.80 13.79 -21.34
CA PRO A 458 15.26 13.39 -20.03
C PRO A 458 14.35 13.92 -18.91
N PHE A 459 14.46 13.32 -17.73
CA PHE A 459 13.65 13.69 -16.55
C PHE A 459 13.89 15.17 -16.19
N PRO A 460 12.81 15.99 -16.09
CA PRO A 460 12.94 17.39 -15.78
C PRO A 460 13.44 17.61 -14.35
N GLN A 461 14.18 18.69 -14.10
CA GLN A 461 14.64 19.05 -12.76
C GLN A 461 13.47 19.32 -11.79
N THR A 462 12.41 19.93 -12.32
CA THR A 462 11.16 20.16 -11.60
C THR A 462 10.02 19.50 -12.35
N LEU A 463 9.29 18.62 -11.68
CA LEU A 463 8.13 17.97 -12.25
C LEU A 463 6.92 18.92 -12.17
N ASP A 464 6.20 19.09 -13.29
CA ASP A 464 4.90 19.75 -13.26
C ASP A 464 3.88 18.82 -12.56
N ASP A 465 3.46 19.21 -11.37
CA ASP A 465 2.52 18.44 -10.56
C ASP A 465 1.15 18.26 -11.25
N ILE A 466 0.75 19.20 -12.11
CA ILE A 466 -0.50 19.12 -12.88
C ILE A 466 -0.41 18.03 -13.93
N GLU A 467 0.68 18.01 -14.71
CA GLU A 467 0.91 16.99 -15.73
C GLU A 467 1.07 15.61 -15.11
N ALA A 468 1.85 15.49 -14.06
CA ALA A 468 2.05 14.23 -13.34
C ALA A 468 0.74 13.69 -12.75
N ARG A 469 -0.12 14.57 -12.27
CA ARG A 469 -1.45 14.20 -11.77
C ARG A 469 -2.37 13.74 -12.91
N ALA A 470 -2.38 14.43 -14.03
CA ALA A 470 -3.20 14.04 -15.19
C ALA A 470 -2.81 12.64 -15.69
N LEU A 471 -1.51 12.37 -15.86
CA LEU A 471 -1.00 11.04 -16.23
C LEU A 471 -1.38 9.95 -15.21
N TRP A 472 -1.36 10.29 -13.91
CA TRP A 472 -1.79 9.38 -12.86
C TRP A 472 -3.28 9.03 -12.95
N GLU A 473 -4.13 9.98 -13.28
CA GLU A 473 -5.57 9.79 -13.40
C GLU A 473 -5.95 8.91 -14.61
N GLU A 474 -5.10 8.81 -15.63
CA GLU A 474 -5.29 7.94 -16.80
C GLU A 474 -4.96 6.46 -16.55
N LEU A 475 -4.24 6.14 -15.46
CA LEU A 475 -3.85 4.76 -15.16
C LEU A 475 -5.00 3.89 -14.69
N SER A 476 -4.97 2.61 -15.12
CA SER A 476 -5.79 1.57 -14.50
C SER A 476 -5.39 1.32 -13.04
N THR A 477 -6.32 0.80 -12.25
CA THR A 477 -6.11 0.51 -10.83
C THR A 477 -4.89 -0.38 -10.60
N VAL A 478 -4.72 -1.43 -11.39
CA VAL A 478 -3.56 -2.35 -11.30
C VAL A 478 -2.23 -1.62 -11.50
N HIS A 479 -2.14 -0.73 -12.49
CA HIS A 479 -0.92 0.05 -12.72
C HIS A 479 -0.66 1.10 -11.64
N ARG A 480 -1.73 1.70 -11.09
CA ARG A 480 -1.60 2.61 -9.94
C ARG A 480 -0.96 1.90 -8.75
N TRP A 481 -1.47 0.72 -8.39
CA TRP A 481 -0.92 -0.06 -7.29
C TRP A 481 0.50 -0.57 -7.56
N SER A 482 0.82 -0.95 -8.79
CA SER A 482 2.18 -1.31 -9.18
C SER A 482 3.17 -0.16 -8.93
N ASN A 483 2.80 1.08 -9.29
CA ASN A 483 3.60 2.25 -9.01
C ASN A 483 3.71 2.56 -7.50
N VAL A 484 2.65 2.32 -6.72
CA VAL A 484 2.66 2.45 -5.26
C VAL A 484 3.66 1.46 -4.65
N TYR A 485 3.62 0.20 -5.04
CA TYR A 485 4.55 -0.81 -4.53
C TYR A 485 6.00 -0.54 -4.93
N ASN A 486 6.23 -0.05 -6.15
CA ASN A 486 7.55 0.40 -6.55
C ASN A 486 8.02 1.55 -5.64
N ALA A 487 7.20 2.58 -5.42
CA ALA A 487 7.51 3.72 -4.56
C ALA A 487 7.87 3.29 -3.12
N HIS A 488 7.20 2.27 -2.57
CA HIS A 488 7.47 1.71 -1.25
C HIS A 488 8.86 1.07 -1.16
N SER A 489 9.39 0.51 -2.25
CA SER A 489 10.71 -0.13 -2.28
C SER A 489 11.88 0.86 -2.48
N ILE A 490 11.62 2.11 -2.90
CA ILE A 490 12.67 3.10 -3.16
C ILE A 490 13.58 3.36 -1.94
N PRO A 491 13.07 3.53 -0.70
CA PRO A 491 13.94 3.75 0.45
C PRO A 491 14.93 2.60 0.69
N SER A 492 14.48 1.35 0.57
CA SER A 492 15.32 0.16 0.72
C SER A 492 16.40 0.10 -0.38
N LYS A 493 16.04 0.33 -1.64
CA LYS A 493 16.98 0.38 -2.75
C LYS A 493 18.05 1.46 -2.57
N ARG A 494 17.65 2.67 -2.16
CA ARG A 494 18.61 3.75 -1.88
C ARG A 494 19.59 3.40 -0.75
N ARG A 495 19.16 2.64 0.25
CA ARG A 495 20.08 2.14 1.28
C ARG A 495 21.04 1.10 0.72
N SER A 496 20.57 0.24 -0.17
CA SER A 496 21.38 -0.85 -0.75
C SER A 496 22.38 -0.39 -1.80
N PHE A 497 22.01 0.60 -2.62
CA PHE A 497 22.83 1.10 -3.73
C PHE A 497 23.54 2.44 -3.44
N GLY A 498 23.35 3.01 -2.25
CA GLY A 498 23.94 4.29 -1.84
C GLY A 498 22.91 5.40 -1.67
N LYS A 499 23.18 6.32 -0.73
CA LYS A 499 22.28 7.42 -0.37
C LYS A 499 22.17 8.51 -1.44
N SER A 500 23.17 8.62 -2.31
CA SER A 500 23.24 9.61 -3.39
C SER A 500 23.49 8.94 -4.74
N GLU A 501 23.06 9.61 -5.80
CA GLU A 501 23.30 9.18 -7.18
C GLU A 501 24.82 9.11 -7.45
N PRO A 502 25.35 8.00 -7.98
CA PRO A 502 26.74 7.90 -8.41
C PRO A 502 27.06 8.89 -9.53
N GLU A 503 28.25 9.50 -9.53
CA GLU A 503 28.65 10.51 -10.53
C GLU A 503 28.62 9.98 -11.97
N ASN A 504 28.94 8.70 -12.19
CA ASN A 504 29.01 8.06 -13.50
C ASN A 504 27.93 7.00 -13.70
N LEU A 505 26.74 7.18 -13.11
CA LEU A 505 25.68 6.17 -13.17
C LEU A 505 25.33 5.76 -14.62
N ASP A 506 25.22 6.71 -15.55
CA ASP A 506 24.84 6.44 -16.93
C ASP A 506 25.89 5.60 -17.68
N GLU A 507 27.15 5.61 -17.24
CA GLU A 507 28.26 4.85 -17.81
C GLU A 507 28.43 3.48 -17.15
N ASP A 508 27.93 3.29 -15.93
CA ASP A 508 28.04 2.04 -15.16
C ASP A 508 26.90 1.07 -15.53
N THR A 509 27.04 0.45 -16.68
CA THR A 509 26.05 -0.53 -17.16
C THR A 509 25.90 -1.75 -16.23
N ALA A 510 26.98 -2.16 -15.54
CA ALA A 510 26.94 -3.30 -14.63
C ALA A 510 26.10 -2.98 -13.38
N LEU A 511 26.24 -1.77 -12.83
CA LEU A 511 25.43 -1.32 -11.72
C LEU A 511 23.95 -1.20 -12.11
N ILE A 512 23.66 -0.63 -13.29
CA ILE A 512 22.28 -0.50 -13.78
C ILE A 512 21.64 -1.87 -13.98
N GLU A 513 22.36 -2.85 -14.55
CA GLU A 513 21.86 -4.22 -14.69
C GLU A 513 21.55 -4.86 -13.34
N MET A 514 22.46 -4.76 -12.37
CA MET A 514 22.24 -5.26 -11.01
C MET A 514 21.01 -4.61 -10.36
N MET A 515 20.86 -3.31 -10.50
CA MET A 515 19.70 -2.58 -9.96
C MET A 515 18.40 -3.01 -10.65
N ALA A 516 18.43 -3.21 -11.97
CA ALA A 516 17.29 -3.66 -12.76
C ALA A 516 16.86 -5.09 -12.39
N GLU A 517 17.79 -5.99 -12.14
CA GLU A 517 17.48 -7.36 -11.70
C GLU A 517 16.83 -7.38 -10.31
N VAL A 518 17.32 -6.57 -9.36
CA VAL A 518 16.67 -6.41 -8.04
C VAL A 518 15.26 -5.83 -8.19
N GLU A 519 15.05 -4.86 -9.09
CA GLU A 519 13.72 -4.32 -9.37
C GLU A 519 12.80 -5.38 -9.98
N HIS A 520 13.31 -6.21 -10.88
CA HIS A 520 12.53 -7.29 -11.48
C HIS A 520 12.12 -8.36 -10.45
N ASN A 521 13.00 -8.72 -9.52
CA ASN A 521 12.66 -9.63 -8.40
C ASN A 521 11.54 -9.04 -7.56
N ARG A 522 11.60 -7.75 -7.22
CA ARG A 522 10.52 -7.02 -6.54
C ARG A 522 9.21 -7.06 -7.35
N TRP A 523 9.29 -6.80 -8.66
CA TRP A 523 8.13 -6.78 -9.54
C TRP A 523 7.49 -8.17 -9.67
N ASN A 524 8.29 -9.22 -9.77
CA ASN A 524 7.80 -10.61 -9.75
C ASN A 524 7.03 -10.87 -8.46
N MET A 525 7.59 -10.51 -7.31
CA MET A 525 6.94 -10.70 -6.01
C MET A 525 5.62 -9.92 -5.92
N GLU A 526 5.60 -8.67 -6.38
CA GLU A 526 4.38 -7.87 -6.48
C GLU A 526 3.29 -8.60 -7.28
N LYS A 527 3.61 -9.09 -8.47
CA LYS A 527 2.63 -9.77 -9.32
C LYS A 527 2.11 -11.06 -8.70
N LEU A 528 2.97 -11.85 -8.09
CA LEU A 528 2.58 -13.07 -7.36
C LEU A 528 1.64 -12.74 -6.18
N ILE A 529 1.94 -11.72 -5.39
CA ILE A 529 1.07 -11.25 -4.29
C ILE A 529 -0.26 -10.71 -4.83
N MET A 530 -0.26 -10.05 -5.98
CA MET A 530 -1.47 -9.61 -6.65
C MET A 530 -2.28 -10.76 -7.27
N GLY A 531 -1.80 -12.02 -7.16
CA GLY A 531 -2.48 -13.22 -7.64
C GLY A 531 -2.24 -13.53 -9.11
N TYR A 532 -1.25 -12.90 -9.74
CA TYR A 532 -0.81 -13.30 -11.06
C TYR A 532 0.07 -14.55 -10.97
N ARG A 533 0.04 -15.38 -12.00
CA ARG A 533 0.92 -16.53 -12.19
C ARG A 533 1.75 -16.39 -13.47
N PRO A 534 2.85 -17.13 -13.63
CA PRO A 534 3.49 -17.26 -14.93
C PRO A 534 2.53 -17.78 -16.00
N THR A 535 2.73 -17.38 -17.26
CA THR A 535 2.03 -18.00 -18.39
C THR A 535 2.48 -19.45 -18.58
N THR A 536 1.56 -20.29 -19.02
CA THR A 536 1.90 -21.65 -19.48
C THR A 536 2.51 -21.61 -20.88
N PRO A 537 3.28 -22.66 -21.30
CA PRO A 537 3.81 -22.73 -22.66
C PRO A 537 2.73 -22.57 -23.74
N GLY A 538 1.54 -23.15 -23.54
CA GLY A 538 0.43 -23.00 -24.47
C GLY A 538 -0.11 -21.58 -24.58
N GLU A 539 -0.17 -20.84 -23.46
CA GLU A 539 -0.54 -19.43 -23.45
C GLU A 539 0.51 -18.56 -24.16
N ASP A 540 1.81 -18.87 -23.99
CA ASP A 540 2.89 -18.18 -24.70
C ASP A 540 2.83 -18.40 -26.21
N GLU A 541 2.56 -19.63 -26.66
CA GLU A 541 2.32 -19.94 -28.07
C GLU A 541 1.13 -19.16 -28.64
N GLU A 542 0.02 -19.08 -27.88
CA GLU A 542 -1.14 -18.29 -28.29
C GLU A 542 -0.82 -16.80 -28.38
N ILE A 543 -0.06 -16.25 -27.44
CA ILE A 543 0.37 -14.85 -27.47
C ILE A 543 1.25 -14.57 -28.66
N GLN A 544 2.19 -15.45 -28.98
CA GLN A 544 3.05 -15.32 -30.16
C GLN A 544 2.25 -15.32 -31.47
N ARG A 545 1.23 -16.18 -31.55
CA ARG A 545 0.39 -16.31 -32.75
C ARG A 545 -0.62 -15.16 -32.90
N LEU A 546 -1.26 -14.72 -31.82
CA LEU A 546 -2.41 -13.81 -31.82
C LEU A 546 -2.07 -12.37 -31.36
N GLY A 547 -0.86 -12.16 -30.86
CA GLY A 547 -0.30 -10.84 -30.55
C GLY A 547 -0.86 -10.17 -29.29
N LYS A 548 -0.71 -8.85 -29.24
CA LYS A 548 -0.94 -8.03 -28.03
C LYS A 548 -2.36 -8.10 -27.46
N GLU A 549 -3.38 -8.25 -28.28
CA GLU A 549 -4.77 -8.34 -27.79
C GLU A 549 -4.99 -9.63 -26.98
N ARG A 550 -4.45 -10.76 -27.47
CA ARG A 550 -4.53 -12.03 -26.74
C ARG A 550 -3.77 -11.96 -25.42
N LYS A 551 -2.58 -11.37 -25.42
CA LYS A 551 -1.79 -11.13 -24.21
C LYS A 551 -2.60 -10.37 -23.17
N ARG A 552 -3.17 -9.21 -23.53
CA ARG A 552 -4.01 -8.39 -22.61
C ARG A 552 -5.23 -9.17 -22.10
N LYS A 553 -5.82 -10.03 -22.92
CA LYS A 553 -6.94 -10.86 -22.53
C LYS A 553 -6.53 -11.89 -21.48
N ILE A 554 -5.41 -12.60 -21.69
CA ILE A 554 -4.87 -13.58 -20.75
C ILE A 554 -4.50 -12.90 -19.42
N GLU A 555 -3.80 -11.77 -19.46
CA GLU A 555 -3.44 -11.01 -18.27
C GLU A 555 -4.67 -10.60 -17.43
N ARG A 556 -5.75 -10.17 -18.08
CA ARG A 556 -6.96 -9.70 -17.40
C ARG A 556 -7.88 -10.82 -16.91
N GLU A 557 -8.05 -11.88 -17.72
CA GLU A 557 -9.06 -12.92 -17.46
C GLU A 557 -8.49 -14.13 -16.73
N SER A 558 -7.21 -14.46 -16.97
CA SER A 558 -6.53 -15.62 -16.38
C SER A 558 -5.52 -15.25 -15.29
N PHE A 559 -5.31 -13.97 -15.03
CA PHE A 559 -4.28 -13.46 -14.12
C PHE A 559 -2.91 -14.13 -14.39
N ALA A 560 -2.56 -14.30 -15.65
CA ALA A 560 -1.30 -14.88 -16.08
C ALA A 560 -0.45 -13.82 -16.79
N HIS A 561 0.84 -13.73 -16.44
CA HIS A 561 1.72 -12.69 -16.97
C HIS A 561 3.01 -13.27 -17.54
N THR A 562 3.30 -12.98 -18.80
CA THR A 562 4.45 -13.50 -19.58
C THR A 562 5.81 -13.16 -18.95
N TYR A 563 5.89 -12.08 -18.18
CA TYR A 563 7.16 -11.57 -17.63
C TYR A 563 7.43 -12.01 -16.19
N ILE A 564 6.56 -12.82 -15.58
CA ILE A 564 6.84 -13.48 -14.29
C ILE A 564 7.81 -14.63 -14.56
N LYS A 565 9.11 -14.33 -14.52
CA LYS A 565 10.22 -15.25 -14.76
C LYS A 565 11.53 -14.62 -14.30
N PRO A 566 12.64 -15.38 -14.24
CA PRO A 566 13.97 -14.81 -13.94
C PRO A 566 14.35 -13.69 -14.90
N TYR A 567 15.10 -12.70 -14.40
CA TYR A 567 15.52 -11.52 -15.18
C TYR A 567 16.28 -11.88 -16.45
N GLU A 568 17.18 -12.87 -16.38
CA GLU A 568 17.96 -13.37 -17.52
C GLU A 568 17.10 -13.99 -18.63
N ALA A 569 15.88 -14.41 -18.34
CA ALA A 569 14.94 -14.94 -19.33
C ALA A 569 14.09 -13.86 -20.04
N LEU A 570 14.27 -12.60 -19.68
CA LEU A 570 13.58 -11.49 -20.32
C LEU A 570 14.28 -11.04 -21.61
N SER A 571 13.50 -10.52 -22.56
CA SER A 571 14.07 -9.82 -23.71
C SER A 571 14.65 -8.46 -23.30
N GLU A 572 15.62 -7.94 -24.07
CA GLU A 572 16.25 -6.64 -23.82
C GLU A 572 15.21 -5.51 -23.70
N SER A 573 14.23 -5.47 -24.58
CA SER A 573 13.18 -4.45 -24.55
C SER A 573 12.29 -4.50 -23.30
N VAL A 574 12.22 -5.64 -22.60
CA VAL A 574 11.49 -5.77 -21.32
C VAL A 574 12.39 -5.36 -20.16
N ARG A 575 13.67 -5.75 -20.17
CA ARG A 575 14.65 -5.30 -19.17
C ARG A 575 14.80 -3.77 -19.15
N ASP A 576 14.62 -3.11 -20.30
CA ASP A 576 14.70 -1.65 -20.40
C ASP A 576 13.67 -0.92 -19.50
N TYR A 577 12.53 -1.54 -19.19
CA TYR A 577 11.58 -0.94 -18.22
C TYR A 577 12.18 -0.87 -16.81
N ASP A 578 12.85 -1.93 -16.37
CA ASP A 578 13.48 -1.98 -15.05
C ASP A 578 14.74 -1.10 -15.01
N ARG A 579 15.54 -1.10 -16.07
CA ARG A 579 16.69 -0.20 -16.24
C ARG A 579 16.29 1.27 -16.20
N LEU A 580 15.20 1.62 -16.87
CA LEU A 580 14.69 2.99 -16.93
C LEU A 580 14.39 3.53 -15.55
N ILE A 581 13.58 2.81 -14.76
CA ILE A 581 13.21 3.29 -13.43
C ILE A 581 14.41 3.36 -12.48
N MET A 582 15.36 2.44 -12.61
CA MET A 582 16.54 2.40 -11.77
C MET A 582 17.53 3.53 -12.06
N LYS A 583 17.66 3.99 -13.29
CA LYS A 583 18.44 5.19 -13.64
C LYS A 583 17.97 6.44 -12.91
N TYR A 584 16.70 6.51 -12.57
CA TYR A 584 16.11 7.65 -11.87
C TYR A 584 15.85 7.39 -10.37
N LEU A 585 16.43 6.34 -9.79
CA LEU A 585 16.22 5.93 -8.39
C LEU A 585 16.35 7.09 -7.41
N TRP A 586 17.32 7.97 -7.58
CA TRP A 586 17.62 9.08 -6.67
C TRP A 586 16.81 10.35 -6.97
N ARG A 587 16.13 10.42 -8.09
CA ARG A 587 15.30 11.56 -8.52
C ARG A 587 13.80 11.37 -8.29
N VAL A 588 13.42 10.15 -7.88
CA VAL A 588 12.01 9.77 -7.61
C VAL A 588 11.46 10.29 -6.27
#